data_bc720ea3fe6bbafb37ef1fa2cbbf8a8e
#
_entry.id   bc720ea3fe6bbafb37ef1fa2cbbf8a8e
#
_cell.length_a   1.000
_cell.length_b   1.000
_cell.length_c   1.000
_cell.angle_alpha   90.00
_cell.angle_beta   90.00
_cell.angle_gamma   90.00
#
_symmetry.space_group_name_H-M   'P 1'
#
loop_
_entity.id
_entity.type
_entity.pdbx_description
1 polymer ?
#
loop_
_entity_poly.entity_id
_entity_poly.type
_entity_poly.pdbx_seq_one_letter_code
_entity_poly.pdbx_strand_id
1 'polypeptide(L)'
;MTRVQGAPSGPEPLLQKKIEALGPWFHNINIGGVWTAPHHPLGDYPALKWQRFAPKVAGLVARRSVLDIGCNGGFYSIEMKRLGASRVVGIDSDPVYLDQARFAARMTGADIEFLQLSVYDVASMGERFDIVLFMGVLYHLRHPLLALDLISEHVAADRLIFQSMLRGSADVESVADDYPI
;
A
#
# COMPACT_ATOMS: atom_id res chain seq x y z
N MET A 1 25.58 -45.04 -5.85
CA MET A 1 24.22 -44.73 -6.36
C MET A 1 23.76 -43.45 -5.71
N THR A 2 23.94 -42.35 -6.41
CA THR A 2 23.62 -40.99 -5.93
C THR A 2 22.15 -40.70 -6.29
N ARG A 3 21.29 -40.56 -5.26
CA ARG A 3 19.90 -40.14 -5.46
C ARG A 3 19.91 -38.69 -5.99
N VAL A 4 19.52 -38.53 -7.23
CA VAL A 4 19.12 -37.24 -7.78
C VAL A 4 17.81 -36.84 -7.07
N GLN A 5 17.86 -35.88 -6.19
CA GLN A 5 16.65 -35.28 -5.62
C GLN A 5 15.94 -34.54 -6.77
N GLY A 6 14.78 -35.09 -7.15
CA GLY A 6 13.89 -34.44 -8.12
C GLY A 6 13.48 -33.07 -7.59
N ALA A 7 13.56 -32.07 -8.47
CA ALA A 7 13.05 -30.72 -8.17
C ALA A 7 11.57 -30.80 -7.76
N PRO A 8 11.12 -30.04 -6.77
CA PRO A 8 9.73 -30.03 -6.37
C PRO A 8 8.86 -29.55 -7.53
N SER A 9 8.06 -30.42 -8.10
CA SER A 9 7.13 -30.16 -9.18
C SER A 9 5.75 -29.87 -8.58
N GLY A 10 5.52 -28.63 -8.15
CA GLY A 10 4.23 -28.17 -7.65
C GLY A 10 3.94 -26.74 -8.11
N PRO A 11 2.70 -26.23 -7.99
CA PRO A 11 2.34 -24.86 -8.34
C PRO A 11 3.15 -23.80 -7.56
N GLU A 12 3.61 -24.13 -6.37
CA GLU A 12 4.37 -23.23 -5.49
C GLU A 12 5.72 -22.76 -6.07
N PRO A 13 6.58 -23.62 -6.67
CA PRO A 13 7.82 -23.16 -7.27
C PRO A 13 7.64 -22.26 -8.49
N LEU A 14 6.56 -22.46 -9.25
CA LEU A 14 6.23 -21.60 -10.39
C LEU A 14 5.73 -20.24 -9.93
N LEU A 15 4.93 -20.20 -8.87
CA LEU A 15 4.44 -18.97 -8.26
C LEU A 15 5.59 -18.15 -7.67
N GLN A 16 6.49 -18.82 -6.95
CA GLN A 16 7.70 -18.18 -6.40
C GLN A 16 8.52 -17.50 -7.51
N LYS A 17 8.79 -18.19 -8.62
CA LYS A 17 9.50 -17.61 -9.78
C LYS A 17 8.79 -16.40 -10.36
N LYS A 18 7.47 -16.40 -10.43
CA LYS A 18 6.69 -15.26 -10.92
C LYS A 18 6.79 -14.05 -9.99
N ILE A 19 6.77 -14.29 -8.68
CA ILE A 19 6.95 -13.26 -7.66
C ILE A 19 8.35 -12.65 -7.77
N GLU A 20 9.38 -13.47 -7.85
CA GLU A 20 10.78 -13.05 -7.99
C GLU A 20 11.04 -12.26 -9.27
N ALA A 21 10.41 -12.63 -10.38
CA ALA A 21 10.53 -11.96 -11.67
C ALA A 21 9.97 -10.53 -11.67
N LEU A 22 9.09 -10.18 -10.73
CA LEU A 22 8.56 -8.82 -10.57
C LEU A 22 9.50 -7.88 -9.78
N GLY A 23 10.70 -8.34 -9.44
CA GLY A 23 11.73 -7.58 -8.75
C GLY A 23 11.56 -7.57 -7.23
N PRO A 24 12.33 -6.74 -6.52
CA PRO A 24 12.28 -6.68 -5.07
C PRO A 24 10.93 -6.11 -4.61
N TRP A 25 10.29 -6.83 -3.68
CA TRP A 25 9.03 -6.41 -3.08
C TRP A 25 9.29 -5.67 -1.76
N PHE A 26 8.56 -4.58 -1.57
CA PHE A 26 8.50 -3.90 -0.28
C PHE A 26 7.34 -4.42 0.58
N HIS A 27 6.19 -4.66 -0.03
CA HIS A 27 5.04 -5.23 0.66
C HIS A 27 5.16 -6.76 0.75
N ASN A 28 5.06 -7.30 1.97
CA ASN A 28 5.01 -8.75 2.20
C ASN A 28 3.56 -9.23 2.17
N ILE A 29 3.16 -9.82 1.06
CA ILE A 29 1.79 -10.28 0.79
C ILE A 29 1.80 -11.80 0.65
N ASN A 30 0.88 -12.48 1.34
CA ASN A 30 0.68 -13.90 1.14
C ASN A 30 -0.16 -14.14 -0.11
N ILE A 31 0.43 -14.77 -1.09
CA ILE A 31 -0.19 -15.14 -2.36
C ILE A 31 -0.19 -16.66 -2.47
N GLY A 32 -1.34 -17.30 -2.20
CA GLY A 32 -1.45 -18.75 -2.32
C GLY A 32 -0.44 -19.56 -1.49
N GLY A 33 -0.07 -19.07 -0.32
CA GLY A 33 0.92 -19.69 0.57
C GLY A 33 2.34 -19.17 0.39
N VAL A 34 2.62 -18.45 -0.70
CA VAL A 34 3.94 -17.86 -0.98
C VAL A 34 3.96 -16.39 -0.56
N TRP A 35 4.95 -16.01 0.22
CA TRP A 35 5.16 -14.62 0.66
C TRP A 35 6.03 -13.86 -0.34
N THR A 36 5.65 -12.61 -0.64
CA THR A 36 6.36 -11.78 -1.64
C THR A 36 7.67 -11.20 -1.12
N ALA A 37 7.76 -10.90 0.18
CA ALA A 37 8.95 -10.31 0.81
C ALA A 37 9.25 -10.90 2.20
N PRO A 38 9.44 -12.24 2.34
CA PRO A 38 9.56 -12.90 3.66
C PRO A 38 10.81 -12.49 4.43
N HIS A 39 11.83 -11.96 3.74
CA HIS A 39 13.12 -11.57 4.32
C HIS A 39 13.38 -10.06 4.24
N HIS A 40 12.32 -9.26 4.13
CA HIS A 40 12.47 -7.80 4.09
C HIS A 40 13.12 -7.28 5.38
N PRO A 41 14.12 -6.38 5.30
CA PRO A 41 14.85 -5.89 6.50
C PRO A 41 13.97 -5.22 7.57
N LEU A 42 12.85 -4.63 7.16
CA LEU A 42 11.85 -4.04 8.08
C LEU A 42 10.79 -5.06 8.55
N GLY A 43 10.99 -6.36 8.25
CA GLY A 43 10.00 -7.38 8.54
C GLY A 43 8.68 -7.18 7.83
N ASP A 44 7.58 -7.67 8.41
CA ASP A 44 6.22 -7.53 7.88
C ASP A 44 5.60 -6.18 8.28
N TYR A 45 6.29 -5.11 7.93
CA TYR A 45 5.97 -3.74 8.34
C TYR A 45 4.55 -3.26 7.92
N PRO A 46 4.05 -3.53 6.69
CA PRO A 46 2.69 -3.15 6.34
C PRO A 46 1.63 -3.87 7.17
N ALA A 47 1.78 -5.18 7.37
CA ALA A 47 0.82 -5.97 8.14
C ALA A 47 0.83 -5.62 9.63
N LEU A 48 2.00 -5.34 10.21
CA LEU A 48 2.10 -4.88 11.60
C LEU A 48 1.38 -3.55 11.83
N LYS A 49 1.49 -2.61 10.89
CA LYS A 49 0.70 -1.37 10.94
C LYS A 49 -0.79 -1.65 10.75
N TRP A 50 -1.12 -2.46 9.75
CA TRP A 50 -2.50 -2.83 9.45
C TRP A 50 -3.22 -3.38 10.68
N GLN A 51 -2.62 -4.32 11.39
CA GLN A 51 -3.19 -4.90 12.61
C GLN A 51 -3.58 -3.86 13.66
N ARG A 52 -2.85 -2.75 13.74
CA ARG A 52 -3.12 -1.68 14.73
C ARG A 52 -4.30 -0.81 14.36
N PHE A 53 -4.55 -0.55 13.09
CA PHE A 53 -5.61 0.35 12.68
C PHE A 53 -6.79 -0.32 11.96
N ALA A 54 -6.64 -1.52 11.42
CA ALA A 54 -7.71 -2.27 10.76
C ALA A 54 -9.00 -2.36 11.60
N PRO A 55 -8.98 -2.65 12.90
CA PRO A 55 -10.19 -2.69 13.71
C PRO A 55 -10.94 -1.34 13.75
N LYS A 56 -10.21 -0.23 13.63
CA LYS A 56 -10.79 1.12 13.66
C LYS A 56 -11.45 1.50 12.33
N VAL A 57 -10.97 0.95 11.22
CA VAL A 57 -11.44 1.29 9.87
C VAL A 57 -12.42 0.27 9.30
N ALA A 58 -12.45 -0.97 9.82
CA ALA A 58 -13.28 -2.04 9.28
C ALA A 58 -14.76 -1.65 9.16
N GLY A 59 -15.32 -0.97 10.16
CA GLY A 59 -16.71 -0.50 10.13
C GLY A 59 -16.96 0.69 9.19
N LEU A 60 -15.89 1.33 8.68
CA LEU A 60 -15.99 2.51 7.84
C LEU A 60 -15.93 2.19 6.34
N VAL A 61 -15.35 1.03 5.97
CA VAL A 61 -14.94 0.71 4.59
C VAL A 61 -16.06 0.05 3.78
N ALA A 62 -16.92 -0.73 4.43
CA ALA A 62 -17.93 -1.51 3.74
C ALA A 62 -18.81 -0.64 2.82
N ARG A 63 -18.89 -1.03 1.54
CA ARG A 63 -19.65 -0.36 0.48
C ARG A 63 -19.17 1.06 0.13
N ARG A 64 -17.99 1.46 0.59
CA ARG A 64 -17.37 2.76 0.28
C ARG A 64 -16.39 2.66 -0.86
N SER A 65 -16.16 3.79 -1.55
CA SER A 65 -15.08 3.95 -2.51
C SER A 65 -13.79 4.34 -1.79
N VAL A 66 -12.66 3.74 -2.22
CA VAL A 66 -11.35 3.95 -1.60
C VAL A 66 -10.32 4.30 -2.65
N LEU A 67 -9.54 5.35 -2.40
CA LEU A 67 -8.32 5.69 -3.13
C LEU A 67 -7.10 5.39 -2.24
N ASP A 68 -6.16 4.60 -2.74
CA ASP A 68 -4.89 4.29 -2.07
C ASP A 68 -3.75 5.01 -2.79
N ILE A 69 -3.25 6.09 -2.21
CA ILE A 69 -2.20 6.94 -2.80
C ILE A 69 -0.82 6.44 -2.36
N GLY A 70 0.04 6.13 -3.35
CA GLY A 70 1.32 5.47 -3.12
C GLY A 70 1.11 4.01 -2.72
N CYS A 71 0.27 3.31 -3.49
CA CYS A 71 -0.21 1.96 -3.15
C CYS A 71 0.89 0.89 -3.15
N ASN A 72 2.06 1.16 -3.73
CA ASN A 72 3.19 0.22 -3.83
C ASN A 72 2.72 -1.14 -4.38
N GLY A 73 3.11 -2.28 -3.79
CA GLY A 73 2.66 -3.63 -4.16
C GLY A 73 1.19 -3.94 -3.82
N GLY A 74 0.38 -2.96 -3.42
CA GLY A 74 -1.07 -3.08 -3.28
C GLY A 74 -1.56 -3.71 -1.97
N PHE A 75 -0.73 -3.80 -0.93
CA PHE A 75 -1.14 -4.43 0.33
C PHE A 75 -2.41 -3.79 0.92
N TYR A 76 -2.41 -2.48 1.14
CA TYR A 76 -3.57 -1.81 1.73
C TYR A 76 -4.78 -1.79 0.80
N SER A 77 -4.57 -1.64 -0.51
CA SER A 77 -5.64 -1.75 -1.51
C SER A 77 -6.37 -3.10 -1.42
N ILE A 78 -5.63 -4.21 -1.31
CA ILE A 78 -6.18 -5.56 -1.15
C ILE A 78 -6.94 -5.68 0.18
N GLU A 79 -6.38 -5.18 1.27
CA GLU A 79 -7.03 -5.21 2.58
C GLU A 79 -8.33 -4.39 2.59
N MET A 80 -8.37 -3.21 1.94
CA MET A 80 -9.61 -2.43 1.80
C MET A 80 -10.69 -3.21 1.02
N LYS A 81 -10.29 -3.92 -0.04
CA LYS A 81 -11.23 -4.77 -0.79
C LYS A 81 -11.76 -5.92 0.07
N ARG A 82 -10.91 -6.54 0.89
CA ARG A 82 -11.31 -7.57 1.86
C ARG A 82 -12.28 -7.07 2.94
N LEU A 83 -12.17 -5.80 3.33
CA LEU A 83 -13.12 -5.16 4.24
C LEU A 83 -14.45 -4.77 3.56
N GLY A 84 -14.64 -5.09 2.29
CA GLY A 84 -15.89 -4.89 1.58
C GLY A 84 -16.04 -3.52 0.94
N ALA A 85 -14.95 -2.83 0.62
CA ALA A 85 -14.99 -1.64 -0.23
C ALA A 85 -15.70 -1.96 -1.56
N SER A 86 -16.63 -1.10 -1.97
CA SER A 86 -17.34 -1.28 -3.24
C SER A 86 -16.40 -1.11 -4.42
N ARG A 87 -15.55 -0.09 -4.37
CA ARG A 87 -14.51 0.20 -5.36
C ARG A 87 -13.20 0.55 -4.67
N VAL A 88 -12.10 0.08 -5.21
CA VAL A 88 -10.75 0.46 -4.76
C VAL A 88 -9.94 0.86 -5.99
N VAL A 89 -9.31 2.03 -5.91
CA VAL A 89 -8.32 2.51 -6.88
C VAL A 89 -7.00 2.70 -6.15
N GLY A 90 -5.94 2.08 -6.66
CA GLY A 90 -4.58 2.31 -6.19
C GLY A 90 -3.80 3.16 -7.18
N ILE A 91 -3.10 4.17 -6.72
CA ILE A 91 -2.20 4.97 -7.55
C ILE A 91 -0.77 4.91 -7.04
N ASP A 92 0.18 4.85 -7.95
CA ASP A 92 1.61 4.97 -7.67
C ASP A 92 2.32 5.59 -8.87
N SER A 93 3.42 6.28 -8.65
CA SER A 93 4.25 6.83 -9.73
C SER A 93 5.19 5.77 -10.35
N ASP A 94 5.51 4.71 -9.59
CA ASP A 94 6.42 3.66 -10.03
C ASP A 94 5.67 2.50 -10.72
N PRO A 95 5.91 2.27 -12.02
CA PRO A 95 5.26 1.19 -12.77
C PRO A 95 5.63 -0.20 -12.24
N VAL A 96 6.80 -0.39 -11.63
CA VAL A 96 7.21 -1.68 -11.06
C VAL A 96 6.30 -2.05 -9.90
N TYR A 97 6.02 -1.11 -9.01
CA TYR A 97 5.09 -1.34 -7.91
C TYR A 97 3.67 -1.63 -8.40
N LEU A 98 3.23 -0.94 -9.44
CA LEU A 98 1.91 -1.18 -10.03
C LEU A 98 1.80 -2.57 -10.68
N ASP A 99 2.86 -3.07 -11.29
CA ASP A 99 2.87 -4.44 -11.85
C ASP A 99 2.83 -5.48 -10.74
N GLN A 100 3.54 -5.25 -9.62
CA GLN A 100 3.42 -6.05 -8.41
C GLN A 100 2.00 -6.02 -7.85
N ALA A 101 1.40 -4.84 -7.70
CA ALA A 101 0.06 -4.66 -7.19
C ALA A 101 -1.00 -5.36 -8.05
N ARG A 102 -0.92 -5.20 -9.39
CA ARG A 102 -1.80 -5.90 -10.34
C ARG A 102 -1.66 -7.41 -10.25
N PHE A 103 -0.43 -7.89 -10.10
CA PHE A 103 -0.18 -9.32 -9.92
C PHE A 103 -0.78 -9.82 -8.61
N ALA A 104 -0.52 -9.15 -7.48
CA ALA A 104 -1.03 -9.51 -6.18
C ALA A 104 -2.57 -9.49 -6.14
N ALA A 105 -3.20 -8.46 -6.70
CA ALA A 105 -4.66 -8.35 -6.77
C ALA A 105 -5.27 -9.50 -7.58
N ARG A 106 -4.73 -9.82 -8.78
CA ARG A 106 -5.20 -10.97 -9.57
C ARG A 106 -5.09 -12.28 -8.82
N MET A 107 -3.96 -12.51 -8.16
CA MET A 107 -3.71 -13.78 -7.46
C MET A 107 -4.53 -13.93 -6.18
N THR A 108 -4.95 -12.83 -5.57
CA THR A 108 -5.83 -12.82 -4.38
C THR A 108 -7.30 -12.69 -4.73
N GLY A 109 -7.65 -12.56 -6.01
CA GLY A 109 -9.03 -12.38 -6.47
C GLY A 109 -9.63 -11.02 -6.12
N ALA A 110 -8.78 -10.03 -5.83
CA ALA A 110 -9.23 -8.68 -5.49
C ALA A 110 -9.42 -7.85 -6.77
N ASP A 111 -10.66 -7.39 -7.01
CA ASP A 111 -10.99 -6.49 -8.10
C ASP A 111 -10.63 -5.05 -7.73
N ILE A 112 -9.48 -4.58 -8.22
CA ILE A 112 -8.87 -3.29 -7.91
C ILE A 112 -8.33 -2.66 -9.19
N GLU A 113 -8.61 -1.40 -9.39
CA GLU A 113 -8.05 -0.59 -10.45
C GLU A 113 -6.70 0.00 -10.01
N PHE A 114 -5.67 -0.07 -10.87
CA PHE A 114 -4.35 0.51 -10.60
C PHE A 114 -3.94 1.46 -11.72
N LEU A 115 -3.63 2.71 -11.36
CA LEU A 115 -3.27 3.78 -12.26
C LEU A 115 -1.85 4.29 -11.97
N GLN A 116 -1.08 4.52 -13.00
CA GLN A 116 0.19 5.22 -12.87
C GLN A 116 -0.07 6.72 -12.77
N LEU A 117 -0.03 7.25 -11.55
CA LEU A 117 -0.35 8.64 -11.28
C LEU A 117 0.44 9.16 -10.07
N SER A 118 0.97 10.36 -10.18
CA SER A 118 1.55 11.07 -9.03
C SER A 118 0.46 11.66 -8.15
N VAL A 119 0.73 11.77 -6.85
CA VAL A 119 -0.15 12.51 -5.92
C VAL A 119 -0.36 13.97 -6.35
N TYR A 120 0.59 14.55 -7.08
CA TYR A 120 0.47 15.91 -7.57
C TYR A 120 -0.50 16.06 -8.75
N ASP A 121 -0.88 14.96 -9.39
CA ASP A 121 -1.77 14.93 -10.54
C ASP A 121 -3.18 14.41 -10.20
N VAL A 122 -3.49 14.20 -8.91
CA VAL A 122 -4.79 13.63 -8.47
C VAL A 122 -6.00 14.45 -8.91
N ALA A 123 -5.84 15.76 -9.16
CA ALA A 123 -6.89 16.59 -9.72
C ALA A 123 -7.40 16.09 -11.09
N SER A 124 -6.53 15.42 -11.85
CA SER A 124 -6.89 14.87 -13.17
C SER A 124 -7.84 13.66 -13.09
N MET A 125 -8.01 13.06 -11.93
CA MET A 125 -8.95 11.95 -11.72
C MET A 125 -10.40 12.37 -11.92
N GLY A 126 -10.74 13.65 -11.62
CA GLY A 126 -12.08 14.20 -11.82
C GLY A 126 -13.16 13.55 -10.95
N GLU A 127 -12.78 12.80 -9.93
CA GLU A 127 -13.69 12.10 -9.02
C GLU A 127 -13.20 12.14 -7.57
N ARG A 128 -14.13 11.96 -6.63
CA ARG A 128 -13.83 11.90 -5.19
C ARG A 128 -14.15 10.53 -4.63
N PHE A 129 -13.41 10.19 -3.57
CA PHE A 129 -13.53 8.90 -2.88
C PHE A 129 -13.98 9.13 -1.44
N ASP A 130 -14.84 8.24 -0.93
CA ASP A 130 -15.30 8.28 0.45
C ASP A 130 -14.12 8.18 1.44
N ILE A 131 -13.12 7.38 1.09
CA ILE A 131 -11.92 7.17 1.91
C ILE A 131 -10.69 7.31 1.03
N VAL A 132 -9.74 8.12 1.48
CA VAL A 132 -8.40 8.21 0.88
C VAL A 132 -7.39 7.66 1.88
N LEU A 133 -6.58 6.70 1.43
CA LEU A 133 -5.39 6.25 2.16
C LEU A 133 -4.19 7.04 1.68
N PHE A 134 -3.44 7.64 2.60
CA PHE A 134 -2.20 8.33 2.33
C PHE A 134 -1.16 7.91 3.38
N MET A 135 -0.60 6.71 3.16
CA MET A 135 0.15 6.02 4.19
C MET A 135 1.60 5.77 3.79
N GLY A 136 2.52 6.41 4.51
CA GLY A 136 3.95 6.21 4.27
C GLY A 136 4.50 6.96 3.06
N VAL A 137 3.80 7.97 2.55
CA VAL A 137 4.15 8.69 1.32
C VAL A 137 4.69 10.10 1.59
N LEU A 138 4.12 10.82 2.55
CA LEU A 138 4.37 12.24 2.76
C LEU A 138 5.87 12.60 2.82
N TYR A 139 6.66 11.81 3.54
CA TYR A 139 8.09 12.05 3.75
C TYR A 139 8.98 11.78 2.53
N HIS A 140 8.41 11.23 1.45
CA HIS A 140 9.08 11.09 0.16
C HIS A 140 8.84 12.29 -0.76
N LEU A 141 7.93 13.18 -0.40
CA LEU A 141 7.48 14.25 -1.27
C LEU A 141 8.32 15.51 -1.10
N ARG A 142 8.61 16.17 -2.22
CA ARG A 142 9.27 17.48 -2.24
C ARG A 142 8.37 18.61 -1.70
N HIS A 143 7.06 18.52 -1.97
CA HIS A 143 6.05 19.51 -1.59
C HIS A 143 4.89 18.84 -0.82
N PRO A 144 5.16 18.38 0.43
CA PRO A 144 4.20 17.58 1.17
C PRO A 144 2.88 18.29 1.48
N LEU A 145 2.90 19.58 1.77
CA LEU A 145 1.68 20.35 2.04
C LEU A 145 0.82 20.49 0.79
N LEU A 146 1.43 20.75 -0.38
CA LEU A 146 0.71 20.78 -1.64
C LEU A 146 -0.02 19.46 -1.92
N ALA A 147 0.60 18.33 -1.60
CA ALA A 147 -0.07 17.04 -1.77
C ALA A 147 -1.30 16.91 -0.87
N LEU A 148 -1.25 17.36 0.37
CA LEU A 148 -2.40 17.38 1.27
C LEU A 148 -3.52 18.30 0.78
N ASP A 149 -3.17 19.49 0.27
CA ASP A 149 -4.12 20.44 -0.32
C ASP A 149 -4.83 19.78 -1.52
N LEU A 150 -4.08 19.22 -2.47
CA LEU A 150 -4.63 18.55 -3.65
C LEU A 150 -5.52 17.34 -3.29
N ILE A 151 -5.14 16.55 -2.31
CA ILE A 151 -5.95 15.44 -1.80
C ILE A 151 -7.28 15.96 -1.25
N SER A 152 -7.23 16.97 -0.40
CA SER A 152 -8.41 17.56 0.23
C SER A 152 -9.35 18.20 -0.78
N GLU A 153 -8.78 18.92 -1.74
CA GLU A 153 -9.54 19.71 -2.72
C GLU A 153 -10.18 18.85 -3.81
N HIS A 154 -9.48 17.78 -4.25
CA HIS A 154 -9.88 17.08 -5.47
C HIS A 154 -10.38 15.65 -5.26
N VAL A 155 -9.85 14.90 -4.30
CA VAL A 155 -10.14 13.47 -4.23
C VAL A 155 -10.72 12.97 -2.90
N ALA A 156 -10.56 13.69 -1.78
CA ALA A 156 -11.15 13.28 -0.51
C ALA A 156 -12.58 13.83 -0.37
N ALA A 157 -13.57 12.92 -0.23
CA ALA A 157 -14.97 13.31 -0.02
C ALA A 157 -15.37 13.31 1.46
N ASP A 158 -14.91 12.32 2.25
CA ASP A 158 -15.32 12.16 3.66
C ASP A 158 -14.09 11.98 4.58
N ARG A 159 -13.20 11.02 4.30
CA ARG A 159 -12.12 10.65 5.22
C ARG A 159 -10.77 10.52 4.55
N LEU A 160 -9.76 11.05 5.24
CA LEU A 160 -8.35 10.80 4.97
C LEU A 160 -7.78 9.91 6.08
N ILE A 161 -7.29 8.72 5.73
CA ILE A 161 -6.51 7.86 6.63
C ILE A 161 -5.04 8.15 6.33
N PHE A 162 -4.42 8.85 7.25
CA PHE A 162 -3.08 9.40 7.09
C PHE A 162 -2.09 8.76 8.05
N GLN A 163 -0.91 8.43 7.54
CA GLN A 163 0.22 8.00 8.34
C GLN A 163 1.53 8.51 7.74
N SER A 164 2.36 9.08 8.58
CA SER A 164 3.69 9.55 8.22
C SER A 164 4.70 9.18 9.29
N MET A 165 5.98 9.38 9.01
CA MET A 165 7.02 9.34 10.04
C MET A 165 7.00 10.65 10.81
N LEU A 166 7.09 10.56 12.13
CA LEU A 166 7.31 11.69 13.01
C LEU A 166 8.78 11.73 13.40
N ARG A 167 9.32 12.94 13.54
CA ARG A 167 10.61 13.13 14.17
C ARG A 167 10.42 13.00 15.69
N GLY A 168 11.31 12.27 16.30
CA GLY A 168 11.33 12.08 17.74
C GLY A 168 11.05 10.64 18.15
N SER A 169 11.88 10.15 19.04
CA SER A 169 11.63 8.99 19.89
C SER A 169 11.33 9.50 21.30
N ALA A 170 10.98 8.61 22.22
CA ALA A 170 10.85 8.94 23.65
C ALA A 170 12.14 9.52 24.26
N ASP A 171 13.27 9.35 23.55
CA ASP A 171 14.60 9.78 23.97
C ASP A 171 15.01 11.14 23.37
N VAL A 172 14.15 11.78 22.59
CA VAL A 172 14.41 13.11 22.03
C VAL A 172 13.77 14.15 22.94
N GLU A 173 14.58 15.08 23.46
CA GLU A 173 14.07 16.23 24.22
C GLU A 173 12.98 16.96 23.44
N SER A 174 11.95 17.38 24.15
CA SER A 174 10.86 18.16 23.56
C SER A 174 11.43 19.41 22.89
N VAL A 175 11.08 19.62 21.64
CA VAL A 175 11.40 20.86 20.93
C VAL A 175 10.60 21.98 21.58
N ALA A 176 11.27 23.10 21.89
CA ALA A 176 10.60 24.26 22.47
C ALA A 176 9.48 24.77 21.54
N ASP A 177 8.40 25.28 22.11
CA ASP A 177 7.22 25.74 21.35
C ASP A 177 7.54 26.88 20.38
N ASP A 178 8.65 27.57 20.57
CA ASP A 178 9.16 28.67 19.75
C ASP A 178 10.25 28.23 18.74
N TYR A 179 10.46 26.92 18.57
CA TYR A 179 11.43 26.43 17.59
C TYR A 179 11.01 26.85 16.18
N PRO A 180 11.82 27.61 15.45
CA PRO A 180 11.46 28.05 14.10
C PRO A 180 11.37 26.85 13.16
N ILE A 181 10.22 26.72 12.53
CA ILE A 181 9.93 25.70 11.51
C ILE A 181 10.55 26.13 10.18
#